data_9eed4db3f44777a42d746230748c5f57
#
_entry.id   9eed4db3f44777a42d746230748c5f57
#
_cell.length_a   1.000
_cell.length_b   1.000
_cell.length_c   1.000
_cell.angle_alpha   90.00
_cell.angle_beta   90.00
_cell.angle_gamma   90.00
#
_symmetry.space_group_name_H-M   'P 1'
#
loop_
_entity.id
_entity.type
_entity.pdbx_description
1 polymer ?
#
loop_
_entity_poly.entity_id
_entity_poly.type
_entity_poly.pdbx_seq_one_letter_code
_entity_poly.pdbx_strand_id
1 'polypeptide(L)'
;YTVFYIFWFRHLEQTVSGDYLIMHTKVDEWIPFLPVFIVPYLLWFLYIFAALVYFSRADKDEAADLCLFLALGMTSSLLICTLFPNGTDLRITANPANGFFEHLVRMIQRTDTPTNVFPSIHVFNALAVHAAVARSKTLRRHPLVQGLSLLLMISICLSTVFLKQHSVLDVLGALLLGYFVYAVIYEQSEMPALVPA
;
A
#
# COMPACT_ATOMS: atom_id res chain seq x y z
N TYR A 1 -6.70 -8.43 14.65
CA TYR A 1 -6.76 -7.27 13.75
C TYR A 1 -7.12 -7.69 12.32
N THR A 2 -6.36 -8.59 11.69
CA THR A 2 -6.54 -8.99 10.29
C THR A 2 -7.97 -9.45 9.98
N VAL A 3 -8.57 -10.25 10.85
CA VAL A 3 -9.97 -10.72 10.69
C VAL A 3 -10.94 -9.53 10.65
N PHE A 4 -10.82 -8.60 11.59
CA PHE A 4 -11.65 -7.39 11.64
C PHE A 4 -11.47 -6.54 10.39
N TYR A 5 -10.21 -6.34 9.94
CA TYR A 5 -9.89 -5.60 8.72
C TYR A 5 -10.57 -6.21 7.49
N ILE A 6 -10.45 -7.54 7.30
CA ILE A 6 -11.05 -8.25 6.16
C ILE A 6 -12.57 -8.10 6.14
N PHE A 7 -13.23 -8.22 7.30
CA PHE A 7 -14.69 -8.04 7.36
C PHE A 7 -15.11 -6.62 7.01
N TRP A 8 -14.42 -5.61 7.54
CA TRP A 8 -14.71 -4.21 7.24
C TRP A 8 -14.45 -3.88 5.77
N PHE A 9 -13.30 -4.30 5.23
CA PHE A 9 -12.98 -4.13 3.81
C PHE A 9 -14.05 -4.78 2.91
N ARG A 10 -14.41 -6.04 3.16
CA ARG A 10 -15.45 -6.73 2.39
C ARG A 10 -16.81 -6.05 2.49
N HIS A 11 -17.14 -5.52 3.66
CA HIS A 11 -18.37 -4.74 3.83
C HIS A 11 -18.37 -3.51 2.93
N LEU A 12 -17.27 -2.75 2.90
CA LEU A 12 -17.14 -1.59 2.02
C LEU A 12 -17.23 -1.97 0.53
N GLU A 13 -16.54 -3.04 0.12
CA GLU A 13 -16.60 -3.54 -1.25
C GLU A 13 -18.03 -3.90 -1.71
N GLN A 14 -18.88 -4.32 -0.80
CA GLN A 14 -20.27 -4.72 -1.10
C GLN A 14 -21.27 -3.56 -0.97
N THR A 15 -20.94 -2.52 -0.21
CA THR A 15 -21.88 -1.44 0.13
C THR A 15 -21.67 -0.17 -0.70
N VAL A 16 -20.48 0.03 -1.26
CA VAL A 16 -20.22 1.18 -2.13
C VAL A 16 -20.97 0.98 -3.45
N SER A 17 -22.15 1.59 -3.53
CA SER A 17 -23.01 1.64 -4.72
C SER A 17 -23.61 3.03 -4.85
N GLY A 18 -23.73 3.53 -6.07
CA GLY A 18 -24.27 4.86 -6.34
C GLY A 18 -23.19 5.92 -6.51
N ASP A 19 -23.44 7.13 -6.04
CA ASP A 19 -22.54 8.27 -6.20
C ASP A 19 -21.36 8.15 -5.24
N TYR A 20 -20.16 8.05 -5.77
CA TYR A 20 -18.90 8.10 -5.03
C TYR A 20 -17.89 9.02 -5.72
N LEU A 21 -16.88 9.45 -4.99
CA LEU A 21 -15.85 10.35 -5.50
C LEU A 21 -14.96 9.61 -6.50
N ILE A 22 -14.85 10.12 -7.72
CA ILE A 22 -13.94 9.55 -8.72
C ILE A 22 -12.54 10.10 -8.52
N MET A 23 -11.61 9.21 -8.23
CA MET A 23 -10.18 9.51 -8.14
C MET A 23 -9.57 9.46 -9.54
N HIS A 24 -9.45 10.65 -10.16
CA HIS A 24 -8.94 10.82 -11.52
C HIS A 24 -8.28 12.20 -11.67
N THR A 25 -7.13 12.22 -12.35
CA THR A 25 -6.44 13.45 -12.75
C THR A 25 -6.02 13.39 -14.21
N LYS A 26 -5.78 14.56 -14.82
CA LYS A 26 -5.23 14.63 -16.20
C LYS A 26 -3.87 13.91 -16.33
N VAL A 27 -3.10 13.82 -15.25
CA VAL A 27 -1.82 13.10 -15.25
C VAL A 27 -2.03 11.60 -15.47
N ASP A 28 -3.12 11.05 -14.93
CA ASP A 28 -3.45 9.63 -15.09
C ASP A 28 -3.68 9.24 -16.56
N GLU A 29 -4.17 10.16 -17.40
CA GLU A 29 -4.41 9.92 -18.83
C GLU A 29 -3.09 9.70 -19.59
N TRP A 30 -1.99 10.34 -19.16
CA TRP A 30 -0.68 10.24 -19.79
C TRP A 30 0.08 8.96 -19.42
N ILE A 31 -0.31 8.33 -18.33
CA ILE A 31 0.32 7.09 -17.86
C ILE A 31 -0.19 5.92 -18.73
N PRO A 32 0.68 5.18 -19.44
CA PRO A 32 0.25 4.04 -20.25
C PRO A 32 -0.17 2.85 -19.38
N PHE A 33 -1.06 2.00 -19.90
CA PHE A 33 -1.33 0.70 -19.31
C PHE A 33 -0.21 -0.28 -19.68
N LEU A 34 0.47 -0.81 -18.66
CA LEU A 34 1.61 -1.73 -18.81
C LEU A 34 1.37 -3.01 -18.01
N PRO A 35 0.80 -4.08 -18.61
CA PRO A 35 0.43 -5.30 -17.92
C PRO A 35 1.58 -6.03 -17.22
N VAL A 36 2.84 -5.85 -17.67
CA VAL A 36 4.02 -6.45 -17.03
C VAL A 36 4.21 -6.01 -15.58
N PHE A 37 3.69 -4.84 -15.21
CA PHE A 37 3.72 -4.33 -13.84
C PHE A 37 2.84 -5.14 -12.88
N ILE A 38 2.07 -6.13 -13.36
CA ILE A 38 1.39 -7.11 -12.50
C ILE A 38 2.40 -7.88 -11.63
N VAL A 39 3.65 -8.04 -12.07
CA VAL A 39 4.69 -8.74 -11.31
C VAL A 39 5.01 -8.02 -10.00
N PRO A 40 5.47 -6.75 -9.98
CA PRO A 40 5.68 -6.04 -8.72
C PRO A 40 4.38 -5.84 -7.92
N TYR A 41 3.22 -5.71 -8.58
CA TYR A 41 1.92 -5.64 -7.90
C TYR A 41 1.66 -6.88 -7.06
N LEU A 42 1.88 -8.08 -7.60
CA LEU A 42 1.73 -9.33 -6.87
C LEU A 42 2.84 -9.57 -5.84
N LEU A 43 4.06 -9.10 -6.11
CA LEU A 43 5.16 -9.18 -5.14
C LEU A 43 4.89 -8.37 -3.87
N TRP A 44 3.95 -7.42 -3.88
CA TRP A 44 3.51 -6.71 -2.69
C TRP A 44 3.09 -7.64 -1.54
N PHE A 45 2.32 -8.69 -1.83
CA PHE A 45 1.92 -9.68 -0.83
C PHE A 45 3.14 -10.38 -0.20
N LEU A 46 4.07 -10.83 -1.04
CA LEU A 46 5.29 -11.49 -0.58
C LEU A 46 6.19 -10.53 0.20
N TYR A 47 6.25 -9.27 -0.20
CA TYR A 47 7.07 -8.24 0.44
C TYR A 47 6.62 -7.99 1.89
N ILE A 48 5.31 -7.78 2.10
CA ILE A 48 4.75 -7.62 3.44
C ILE A 48 4.94 -8.88 4.27
N PHE A 49 4.61 -10.05 3.71
CA PHE A 49 4.71 -11.32 4.41
C PHE A 49 6.15 -11.61 4.84
N ALA A 50 7.12 -11.43 3.94
CA ALA A 50 8.54 -11.65 4.23
C ALA A 50 9.04 -10.69 5.33
N ALA A 51 8.63 -9.42 5.29
CA ALA A 51 8.97 -8.44 6.33
C ALA A 51 8.40 -8.84 7.69
N LEU A 52 7.11 -9.17 7.77
CA LEU A 52 6.46 -9.60 9.00
C LEU A 52 7.13 -10.85 9.60
N VAL A 53 7.46 -11.84 8.75
CA VAL A 53 8.15 -13.06 9.19
C VAL A 53 9.57 -12.75 9.65
N TYR A 54 10.31 -11.90 8.95
CA TYR A 54 11.65 -11.53 9.34
C TYR A 54 11.66 -10.80 10.68
N PHE A 55 10.92 -9.69 10.79
CA PHE A 55 10.92 -8.86 12.00
C PHE A 55 10.39 -9.61 13.22
N SER A 56 9.35 -10.44 13.07
CA SER A 56 8.82 -11.26 14.18
C SER A 56 9.84 -12.23 14.79
N ARG A 57 10.89 -12.58 14.04
CA ARG A 57 11.98 -13.45 14.50
C ARG A 57 13.23 -12.70 14.92
N ALA A 58 13.47 -11.52 14.32
CA ALA A 58 14.71 -10.78 14.52
C ALA A 58 14.67 -9.84 15.72
N ASP A 59 13.61 -9.07 15.88
CA ASP A 59 13.46 -8.06 16.96
C ASP A 59 11.96 -7.79 17.20
N LYS A 60 11.51 -7.99 18.44
CA LYS A 60 10.10 -7.84 18.81
C LYS A 60 9.62 -6.40 18.74
N ASP A 61 10.47 -5.42 19.04
CA ASP A 61 10.13 -4.02 19.04
C ASP A 61 10.00 -3.53 17.58
N GLU A 62 10.96 -3.88 16.72
CA GLU A 62 10.87 -3.59 15.28
C GLU A 62 9.64 -4.26 14.63
N ALA A 63 9.29 -5.47 15.08
CA ALA A 63 8.06 -6.14 14.62
C ALA A 63 6.79 -5.42 15.08
N ALA A 64 6.77 -4.95 16.33
CA ALA A 64 5.64 -4.20 16.87
C ALA A 64 5.46 -2.87 16.13
N ASP A 65 6.55 -2.14 15.86
CA ASP A 65 6.53 -0.90 15.08
C ASP A 65 5.99 -1.11 13.67
N LEU A 66 6.45 -2.16 12.96
CA LEU A 66 5.92 -2.50 11.64
C LEU A 66 4.43 -2.86 11.70
N CYS A 67 4.03 -3.71 12.65
CA CYS A 67 2.62 -4.09 12.81
C CYS A 67 1.73 -2.87 13.13
N LEU A 68 2.21 -1.97 13.98
CA LEU A 68 1.50 -0.74 14.32
C LEU A 68 1.41 0.20 13.10
N PHE A 69 2.50 0.34 12.34
CA PHE A 69 2.49 1.13 11.11
C PHE A 69 1.43 0.61 10.14
N LEU A 70 1.46 -0.67 9.82
CA LEU A 70 0.48 -1.29 8.93
C LEU A 70 -0.95 -1.14 9.46
N ALA A 71 -1.16 -1.39 10.76
CA ALA A 71 -2.50 -1.30 11.37
C ALA A 71 -3.06 0.12 11.33
N LEU A 72 -2.27 1.13 11.67
CA LEU A 72 -2.70 2.54 11.64
C LEU A 72 -3.08 2.98 10.23
N GLY A 73 -2.24 2.71 9.24
CA GLY A 73 -2.52 3.13 7.88
C GLY A 73 -3.69 2.39 7.24
N MET A 74 -3.75 1.08 7.40
CA MET A 74 -4.86 0.27 6.89
C MET A 74 -6.20 0.67 7.54
N THR A 75 -6.21 0.93 8.86
CA THR A 75 -7.40 1.42 9.56
C THR A 75 -7.79 2.82 9.08
N SER A 76 -6.82 3.72 8.94
CA SER A 76 -7.07 5.08 8.43
C SER A 76 -7.62 5.06 7.01
N SER A 77 -7.09 4.19 6.14
CA SER A 77 -7.61 4.03 4.77
C SER A 77 -9.06 3.56 4.77
N LEU A 78 -9.42 2.55 5.58
CA LEU A 78 -10.80 2.09 5.68
C LEU A 78 -11.74 3.15 6.27
N LEU A 79 -11.27 3.94 7.26
CA LEU A 79 -12.04 5.06 7.80
C LEU A 79 -12.31 6.12 6.74
N ILE A 80 -11.29 6.48 5.94
CA ILE A 80 -11.44 7.42 4.83
C ILE A 80 -12.45 6.89 3.82
N CYS A 81 -12.33 5.63 3.39
CA CYS A 81 -13.27 5.01 2.45
C CYS A 81 -14.71 4.94 3.01
N THR A 82 -14.85 4.75 4.33
CA THR A 82 -16.16 4.73 4.99
C THR A 82 -16.81 6.11 5.00
N LEU A 83 -16.03 7.16 5.31
CA LEU A 83 -16.54 8.53 5.40
C LEU A 83 -16.68 9.20 4.04
N PHE A 84 -15.81 8.83 3.10
CA PHE A 84 -15.73 9.39 1.74
C PHE A 84 -15.65 8.24 0.74
N PRO A 85 -16.79 7.59 0.41
CA PRO A 85 -16.81 6.56 -0.63
C PRO A 85 -16.16 7.05 -1.90
N ASN A 86 -15.23 6.27 -2.43
CA ASN A 86 -14.40 6.67 -3.56
C ASN A 86 -14.09 5.50 -4.48
N GLY A 87 -13.68 5.79 -5.69
CA GLY A 87 -13.35 4.78 -6.69
C GLY A 87 -12.62 5.40 -7.86
N THR A 88 -12.29 4.60 -8.87
CA THR A 88 -11.61 5.03 -10.08
C THR A 88 -12.34 4.56 -11.34
N ASP A 89 -12.30 5.39 -12.37
CA ASP A 89 -12.77 5.09 -13.73
C ASP A 89 -11.61 4.77 -14.71
N LEU A 90 -10.39 4.71 -14.18
CA LEU A 90 -9.17 4.49 -14.97
C LEU A 90 -9.00 3.05 -15.46
N ARG A 91 -9.72 2.07 -14.88
CA ARG A 91 -9.50 0.66 -15.18
C ARG A 91 -9.75 0.32 -16.63
N ILE A 92 -8.68 -0.13 -17.30
CA ILE A 92 -8.74 -0.73 -18.63
C ILE A 92 -9.03 -2.22 -18.44
N THR A 93 -10.12 -2.71 -19.04
CA THR A 93 -10.45 -4.15 -19.00
C THR A 93 -9.38 -4.96 -19.70
N ALA A 94 -8.58 -5.70 -18.93
CA ALA A 94 -7.53 -6.55 -19.49
C ALA A 94 -8.13 -7.71 -20.29
N ASN A 95 -7.52 -8.00 -21.45
CA ASN A 95 -7.94 -9.09 -22.33
C ASN A 95 -6.96 -10.27 -22.22
N PRO A 96 -7.38 -11.41 -21.65
CA PRO A 96 -6.52 -12.59 -21.53
C PRO A 96 -5.93 -13.11 -22.84
N ALA A 97 -6.55 -12.81 -23.98
CA ALA A 97 -6.04 -13.19 -25.30
C ALA A 97 -4.74 -12.46 -25.69
N ASN A 98 -4.46 -11.30 -25.06
CA ASN A 98 -3.23 -10.54 -25.33
C ASN A 98 -1.99 -11.10 -24.62
N GLY A 99 -2.13 -12.14 -23.79
CA GLY A 99 -1.02 -12.86 -23.20
C GLY A 99 -1.09 -13.04 -21.68
N PHE A 100 -0.02 -13.62 -21.15
CA PHE A 100 0.08 -14.06 -19.76
C PHE A 100 -0.11 -12.92 -18.73
N PHE A 101 0.48 -11.78 -18.94
CA PHE A 101 0.38 -10.66 -17.98
C PHE A 101 -1.03 -10.08 -17.92
N GLU A 102 -1.70 -9.90 -19.06
CA GLU A 102 -3.08 -9.43 -19.07
C GLU A 102 -4.04 -10.48 -18.48
N HIS A 103 -3.73 -11.77 -18.63
CA HIS A 103 -4.47 -12.81 -17.94
C HIS A 103 -4.43 -12.63 -16.42
N LEU A 104 -3.24 -12.40 -15.84
CA LEU A 104 -3.07 -12.14 -14.42
C LEU A 104 -3.79 -10.85 -13.98
N VAL A 105 -3.67 -9.77 -14.75
CA VAL A 105 -4.39 -8.50 -14.46
C VAL A 105 -5.91 -8.78 -14.44
N ARG A 106 -6.43 -9.56 -15.40
CA ARG A 106 -7.85 -9.90 -15.46
C ARG A 106 -8.30 -10.70 -14.25
N MET A 107 -7.45 -11.58 -13.71
CA MET A 107 -7.75 -12.31 -12.47
C MET A 107 -7.92 -11.35 -11.29
N ILE A 108 -7.03 -10.39 -11.13
CA ILE A 108 -7.15 -9.36 -10.07
C ILE A 108 -8.43 -8.55 -10.26
N GLN A 109 -8.70 -8.07 -11.47
CA GLN A 109 -9.90 -7.27 -11.77
C GLN A 109 -11.23 -7.97 -11.52
N ARG A 110 -11.23 -9.31 -11.44
CA ARG A 110 -12.43 -10.10 -11.11
C ARG A 110 -12.68 -10.21 -9.61
N THR A 111 -11.65 -10.01 -8.80
CA THR A 111 -11.71 -10.19 -7.35
C THR A 111 -11.73 -8.88 -6.59
N ASP A 112 -11.25 -7.81 -7.22
CA ASP A 112 -11.07 -6.49 -6.64
C ASP A 112 -11.94 -5.48 -7.40
N THR A 113 -12.77 -4.72 -6.70
CA THR A 113 -13.65 -3.70 -7.30
C THR A 113 -12.87 -2.41 -7.62
N PRO A 114 -13.36 -1.53 -8.51
CA PRO A 114 -12.75 -0.22 -8.75
C PRO A 114 -13.12 0.82 -7.69
N THR A 115 -13.51 0.39 -6.49
CA THR A 115 -13.90 1.26 -5.38
C THR A 115 -12.94 1.14 -4.20
N ASN A 116 -13.06 2.04 -3.23
CA ASN A 116 -12.22 2.06 -2.03
C ASN A 116 -10.71 2.18 -2.36
N VAL A 117 -10.39 3.04 -3.33
CA VAL A 117 -9.03 3.16 -3.87
C VAL A 117 -8.17 4.19 -3.15
N PHE A 118 -8.78 5.20 -2.49
CA PHE A 118 -8.05 6.29 -1.83
C PHE A 118 -8.06 6.18 -0.30
N PRO A 119 -6.91 6.35 0.34
CA PRO A 119 -5.54 6.28 -0.20
C PRO A 119 -5.12 4.84 -0.53
N SER A 120 -4.15 4.68 -1.45
CA SER A 120 -3.70 3.35 -1.87
C SER A 120 -3.01 2.57 -0.75
N ILE A 121 -3.61 1.46 -0.32
CA ILE A 121 -3.01 0.56 0.69
C ILE A 121 -1.78 -0.17 0.15
N HIS A 122 -1.68 -0.40 -1.16
CA HIS A 122 -0.49 -0.99 -1.79
C HIS A 122 0.72 -0.10 -1.61
N VAL A 123 0.55 1.19 -1.92
CA VAL A 123 1.60 2.21 -1.75
C VAL A 123 1.94 2.37 -0.27
N PHE A 124 0.93 2.55 0.58
CA PHE A 124 1.13 2.75 2.01
C PHE A 124 1.90 1.59 2.66
N ASN A 125 1.46 0.36 2.43
CA ASN A 125 2.10 -0.81 3.03
C ASN A 125 3.52 -1.05 2.48
N ALA A 126 3.77 -0.75 1.19
CA ALA A 126 5.11 -0.83 0.63
C ALA A 126 6.07 0.19 1.29
N LEU A 127 5.59 1.41 1.55
CA LEU A 127 6.32 2.43 2.31
C LEU A 127 6.61 1.98 3.74
N ALA A 128 5.60 1.43 4.44
CA ALA A 128 5.74 0.94 5.81
C ALA A 128 6.84 -0.14 5.92
N VAL A 129 6.84 -1.10 5.00
CA VAL A 129 7.86 -2.15 4.97
C VAL A 129 9.25 -1.56 4.68
N HIS A 130 9.38 -0.66 3.69
CA HIS A 130 10.66 -0.03 3.40
C HIS A 130 11.15 0.82 4.57
N ALA A 131 10.30 1.58 5.23
CA ALA A 131 10.63 2.35 6.43
C ALA A 131 11.17 1.44 7.55
N ALA A 132 10.51 0.31 7.82
CA ALA A 132 10.98 -0.67 8.80
C ALA A 132 12.36 -1.25 8.43
N VAL A 133 12.58 -1.58 7.14
CA VAL A 133 13.88 -2.05 6.65
C VAL A 133 14.95 -0.97 6.82
N ALA A 134 14.65 0.28 6.47
CA ALA A 134 15.58 1.40 6.57
C ALA A 134 15.95 1.76 8.01
N ARG A 135 15.02 1.58 8.95
CA ARG A 135 15.21 1.88 10.39
C ARG A 135 15.78 0.71 11.18
N SER A 136 15.71 -0.52 10.64
CA SER A 136 16.14 -1.73 11.35
C SER A 136 17.59 -1.64 11.82
N LYS A 137 17.85 -1.98 13.07
CA LYS A 137 19.17 -2.01 13.70
C LYS A 137 20.15 -2.89 12.92
N THR A 138 19.66 -3.98 12.34
CA THR A 138 20.43 -4.95 11.56
C THR A 138 20.45 -4.60 10.08
N LEU A 139 19.28 -4.47 9.43
CA LEU A 139 19.19 -4.37 7.98
C LEU A 139 19.73 -3.05 7.43
N ARG A 140 19.69 -1.96 8.20
CA ARG A 140 20.26 -0.66 7.78
C ARG A 140 21.75 -0.72 7.42
N ARG A 141 22.46 -1.73 7.91
CA ARG A 141 23.91 -1.93 7.63
C ARG A 141 24.18 -2.71 6.34
N HIS A 142 23.13 -3.19 5.67
CA HIS A 142 23.22 -4.00 4.45
C HIS A 142 22.72 -3.21 3.24
N PRO A 143 23.62 -2.49 2.52
CA PRO A 143 23.22 -1.58 1.43
C PRO A 143 22.47 -2.30 0.30
N LEU A 144 22.80 -3.56 0.02
CA LEU A 144 22.08 -4.35 -0.99
C LEU A 144 20.62 -4.58 -0.58
N VAL A 145 20.36 -4.93 0.69
CA VAL A 145 18.99 -5.12 1.20
C VAL A 145 18.21 -3.81 1.14
N GLN A 146 18.85 -2.69 1.54
CA GLN A 146 18.26 -1.35 1.44
C GLN A 146 17.89 -1.01 0.00
N GLY A 147 18.82 -1.21 -0.94
CA GLY A 147 18.60 -0.93 -2.36
C GLY A 147 17.50 -1.79 -2.98
N LEU A 148 17.49 -3.10 -2.69
CA LEU A 148 16.45 -4.02 -3.18
C LEU A 148 15.07 -3.69 -2.60
N SER A 149 15.00 -3.38 -1.30
CA SER A 149 13.76 -2.96 -0.63
C SER A 149 13.21 -1.65 -1.24
N LEU A 150 14.08 -0.65 -1.46
CA LEU A 150 13.71 0.61 -2.09
C LEU A 150 13.21 0.40 -3.52
N LEU A 151 13.94 -0.38 -4.30
CA LEU A 151 13.58 -0.68 -5.70
C LEU A 151 12.22 -1.38 -5.78
N LEU A 152 12.00 -2.38 -4.90
CA LEU A 152 10.74 -3.11 -4.86
C LEU A 152 9.58 -2.20 -4.43
N MET A 153 9.77 -1.37 -3.38
CA MET A 153 8.78 -0.38 -2.95
C MET A 153 8.39 0.55 -4.11
N ILE A 154 9.38 1.15 -4.80
CA ILE A 154 9.12 2.04 -5.94
C ILE A 154 8.38 1.28 -7.06
N SER A 155 8.81 0.05 -7.37
CA SER A 155 8.17 -0.78 -8.40
C SER A 155 6.72 -1.12 -8.06
N ILE A 156 6.41 -1.37 -6.79
CA ILE A 156 5.04 -1.60 -6.30
C ILE A 156 4.23 -0.31 -6.45
N CYS A 157 4.75 0.84 -6.02
CA CYS A 157 4.06 2.13 -6.17
C CYS A 157 3.74 2.43 -7.64
N LEU A 158 4.71 2.25 -8.54
CA LEU A 158 4.52 2.44 -9.97
C LEU A 158 3.51 1.44 -10.57
N SER A 159 3.49 0.20 -10.07
CA SER A 159 2.57 -0.82 -10.56
C SER A 159 1.10 -0.45 -10.39
N THR A 160 0.76 0.26 -9.32
CA THR A 160 -0.63 0.68 -9.05
C THR A 160 -1.17 1.61 -10.14
N VAL A 161 -0.35 2.53 -10.63
CA VAL A 161 -0.73 3.51 -11.67
C VAL A 161 -0.58 2.93 -13.09
N PHE A 162 0.46 2.12 -13.36
CA PHE A 162 0.64 1.48 -14.67
C PHE A 162 -0.38 0.37 -14.95
N LEU A 163 -0.92 -0.26 -13.93
CA LEU A 163 -2.03 -1.20 -14.06
C LEU A 163 -3.41 -0.51 -14.06
N LYS A 164 -3.44 0.82 -13.93
CA LYS A 164 -4.70 1.59 -13.85
C LYS A 164 -5.61 1.13 -12.70
N GLN A 165 -5.02 0.62 -11.62
CA GLN A 165 -5.77 0.26 -10.41
C GLN A 165 -5.97 1.46 -9.49
N HIS A 166 -5.05 2.43 -9.53
CA HIS A 166 -5.07 3.65 -8.73
C HIS A 166 -4.74 4.89 -9.56
N SER A 167 -5.26 6.03 -9.13
CA SER A 167 -4.87 7.36 -9.60
C SER A 167 -3.57 7.81 -8.91
N VAL A 168 -2.89 8.78 -9.51
CA VAL A 168 -1.78 9.50 -8.85
C VAL A 168 -2.24 10.14 -7.53
N LEU A 169 -3.51 10.54 -7.40
CA LEU A 169 -4.07 11.05 -6.14
C LEU A 169 -4.00 10.01 -5.02
N ASP A 170 -4.31 8.75 -5.34
CA ASP A 170 -4.29 7.67 -4.34
C ASP A 170 -2.87 7.42 -3.84
N VAL A 171 -1.90 7.53 -4.75
CA VAL A 171 -0.47 7.44 -4.42
C VAL A 171 -0.06 8.61 -3.51
N LEU A 172 -0.40 9.85 -3.87
CA LEU A 172 -0.08 11.04 -3.07
C LEU A 172 -0.74 10.98 -1.69
N GLY A 173 -2.00 10.56 -1.63
CA GLY A 173 -2.71 10.35 -0.36
C GLY A 173 -2.01 9.32 0.54
N ALA A 174 -1.54 8.23 -0.04
CA ALA A 174 -0.80 7.20 0.68
C ALA A 174 0.58 7.67 1.15
N LEU A 175 1.30 8.46 0.34
CA LEU A 175 2.58 9.09 0.73
C LEU A 175 2.38 10.04 1.92
N LEU A 176 1.35 10.88 1.86
CA LEU A 176 1.03 11.82 2.94
C LEU A 176 0.66 11.08 4.23
N LEU A 177 -0.22 10.09 4.14
CA LEU A 177 -0.61 9.26 5.29
C LEU A 177 0.62 8.53 5.85
N GLY A 178 1.48 7.98 4.98
CA GLY A 178 2.71 7.29 5.36
C GLY A 178 3.67 8.21 6.11
N TYR A 179 3.82 9.46 5.67
CA TYR A 179 4.63 10.46 6.37
C TYR A 179 4.12 10.73 7.79
N PHE A 180 2.80 10.94 7.96
CA PHE A 180 2.24 11.19 9.29
C PHE A 180 2.39 9.99 10.22
N VAL A 181 2.12 8.78 9.73
CA VAL A 181 2.25 7.56 10.55
C VAL A 181 3.73 7.30 10.88
N TYR A 182 4.65 7.56 9.94
CA TYR A 182 6.09 7.48 10.19
C TYR A 182 6.52 8.42 11.31
N ALA A 183 6.09 9.68 11.28
CA ALA A 183 6.40 10.66 12.33
C ALA A 183 5.89 10.22 13.70
N VAL A 184 4.67 9.69 13.76
CA VAL A 184 4.08 9.18 15.01
C VAL A 184 4.86 8.01 15.60
N ILE A 185 5.32 7.06 14.76
CA ILE A 185 5.95 5.83 15.24
C ILE A 185 7.44 6.05 15.53
N TYR A 186 8.16 6.73 14.62
CA TYR A 186 9.61 6.75 14.67
C TYR A 186 10.21 8.05 15.22
N GLU A 187 9.55 9.21 15.05
CA GLU A 187 10.11 10.48 15.55
C GLU A 187 9.80 10.70 17.04
N GLN A 188 8.65 10.22 17.54
CA GLN A 188 8.35 10.31 18.97
C GLN A 188 9.25 9.43 19.84
N SER A 189 9.76 8.32 19.29
CA SER A 189 10.69 7.46 20.02
C SER A 189 12.10 8.06 20.19
N GLU A 190 12.42 9.13 19.46
CA GLU A 190 13.70 9.86 19.55
C GLU A 190 13.64 11.08 20.49
N MET A 191 12.44 11.47 20.96
CA MET A 191 12.35 12.56 21.95
C MET A 191 12.87 12.08 23.31
N PRO A 192 13.89 12.75 23.88
CA PRO A 192 14.33 12.43 25.23
C PRO A 192 13.15 12.61 26.18
N ALA A 193 12.92 11.60 27.04
CA ALA A 193 11.92 11.73 28.10
C ALA A 193 12.14 13.05 28.83
N LEU A 194 11.18 13.95 28.77
CA LEU A 194 11.22 15.18 29.57
C LEU A 194 11.29 14.70 31.02
N VAL A 195 12.49 14.81 31.62
CA VAL A 195 12.71 14.51 33.03
C VAL A 195 11.78 15.44 33.80
N PRO A 196 10.79 14.93 34.56
CA PRO A 196 10.01 15.78 35.42
C PRO A 196 10.95 16.37 36.50
N ALA A 197 10.93 17.70 36.63
CA ALA A 197 11.66 18.44 37.62
C ALA A 197 11.13 18.17 39.04
#